data_ebc68dc986c740cd1737cf542eb0dc8b
#
_entry.id   ebc68dc986c740cd1737cf542eb0dc8b
#
_cell.length_a   1.000
_cell.length_b   1.000
_cell.length_c   1.000
_cell.angle_alpha   90.00
_cell.angle_beta   90.00
_cell.angle_gamma   90.00
#
_symmetry.space_group_name_H-M   'P 1'
#
loop_
_entity.id
_entity.type
_entity.pdbx_description
1 polymer ?
#
loop_
_entity_poly.entity_id
_entity_poly.type
_entity_poly.pdbx_seq_one_letter_code
_entity_poly.pdbx_strand_id
1 'polypeptide(L)'
;EETKKEKFYCLTMFPYPSGQLHMGHVRVFTISDVIARYQRMRGKHVLQPMGWDAFGMPAENAAIKRNIPPAKWTYENIDYMRGQLKRLGYAYDWNREITTCDPNYYKWEQWLFIRLFEKGMVYRKNSIVNWDPVDQTVLANEQVIDGRGWRSDAVVERKEIPQWFMKITAYADELLEDLDNLEGWPTSVKTMQRNWIGRSEGIELSFDIYGSSSKLEIYTTRPDTLMGATYMAVAPEHPLALEASKNDTKI
;
A
#
# COMPACT_ATOMS: atom_id res chain seq x y z
N GLU A 1 1.45 -15.94 32.33
CA GLU A 1 0.55 -15.84 33.48
C GLU A 1 -0.64 -14.96 33.12
N GLU A 2 -1.86 -15.49 33.31
CA GLU A 2 -3.08 -14.68 33.19
C GLU A 2 -3.11 -13.63 34.30
N THR A 3 -3.00 -12.37 33.91
CA THR A 3 -3.16 -11.28 34.88
C THR A 3 -4.64 -10.91 35.03
N LYS A 4 -5.09 -10.70 36.28
CA LYS A 4 -6.43 -10.16 36.59
C LYS A 4 -6.54 -8.65 36.36
N LYS A 5 -5.42 -7.99 36.03
CA LYS A 5 -5.40 -6.54 35.78
C LYS A 5 -6.06 -6.20 34.45
N GLU A 6 -6.73 -5.08 34.40
CA GLU A 6 -7.25 -4.51 33.15
C GLU A 6 -6.11 -4.33 32.13
N LYS A 7 -6.31 -4.84 30.93
CA LYS A 7 -5.32 -4.75 29.84
C LYS A 7 -5.40 -3.38 29.16
N PHE A 8 -4.25 -2.83 28.80
CA PHE A 8 -4.14 -1.61 28.02
C PHE A 8 -3.10 -1.77 26.92
N TYR A 9 -3.50 -1.58 25.67
CA TYR A 9 -2.62 -1.65 24.51
C TYR A 9 -2.28 -0.25 24.03
N CYS A 10 -0.99 0.09 24.04
CA CYS A 10 -0.48 1.38 23.61
C CYS A 10 0.41 1.18 22.39
N LEU A 11 -0.19 1.24 21.20
CA LEU A 11 0.53 1.08 19.94
C LEU A 11 1.05 2.44 19.46
N THR A 12 2.33 2.45 19.09
CA THR A 12 2.98 3.56 18.39
C THR A 12 3.47 3.06 17.04
N MET A 13 3.52 3.93 16.06
CA MET A 13 4.11 3.64 14.75
C MET A 13 5.56 3.17 14.91
N PHE A 14 5.92 2.08 14.23
CA PHE A 14 7.30 1.62 14.17
C PHE A 14 8.13 2.49 13.23
N PRO A 15 9.36 2.87 13.59
CA PRO A 15 10.21 3.65 12.71
C PRO A 15 10.82 2.79 11.59
N TYR A 16 11.10 3.44 10.46
CA TYR A 16 11.95 2.87 9.42
C TYR A 16 13.42 2.96 9.87
N PRO A 17 14.20 1.86 9.87
CA PRO A 17 15.62 1.89 10.23
C PRO A 17 16.48 2.30 9.03
N SER A 18 16.16 3.43 8.41
CA SER A 18 16.87 3.97 7.25
C SER A 18 17.87 5.10 7.60
N GLY A 19 18.04 5.40 8.88
CA GLY A 19 18.94 6.45 9.38
C GLY A 19 18.90 6.56 10.89
N GLN A 20 18.93 7.79 11.40
CA GLN A 20 18.90 8.11 12.83
C GLN A 20 17.52 8.58 13.26
N LEU A 21 17.26 8.56 14.58
CA LEU A 21 16.08 9.21 15.13
C LEU A 21 16.15 10.73 14.90
N HIS A 22 15.01 11.32 14.63
CA HIS A 22 14.82 12.76 14.54
C HIS A 22 13.72 13.22 15.51
N MET A 23 13.55 14.52 15.68
CA MET A 23 12.61 15.09 16.65
C MET A 23 11.15 14.66 16.43
N GLY A 24 10.76 14.34 15.19
CA GLY A 24 9.44 13.75 14.91
C GLY A 24 9.24 12.42 15.61
N HIS A 25 10.23 11.53 15.58
CA HIS A 25 10.23 10.26 16.32
C HIS A 25 10.14 10.51 17.83
N VAL A 26 10.96 11.41 18.36
CA VAL A 26 10.96 11.76 19.80
C VAL A 26 9.57 12.23 20.22
N ARG A 27 8.94 13.12 19.45
CA ARG A 27 7.59 13.61 19.74
C ARG A 27 6.57 12.48 19.84
N VAL A 28 6.51 11.60 18.84
CA VAL A 28 5.54 10.51 18.79
C VAL A 28 5.77 9.51 19.92
N PHE A 29 7.02 9.10 20.13
CA PHE A 29 7.35 8.08 21.13
C PHE A 29 7.22 8.60 22.56
N THR A 30 7.52 9.87 22.81
CA THR A 30 7.33 10.48 24.15
C THR A 30 5.86 10.51 24.54
N ILE A 31 4.96 10.89 23.62
CA ILE A 31 3.52 10.94 23.92
C ILE A 31 3.02 9.55 24.32
N SER A 32 3.37 8.53 23.55
CA SER A 32 2.94 7.15 23.86
C SER A 32 3.58 6.61 25.13
N ASP A 33 4.84 6.93 25.40
CA ASP A 33 5.52 6.53 26.63
C ASP A 33 4.88 7.14 27.88
N VAL A 34 4.51 8.41 27.83
CA VAL A 34 3.78 9.08 28.91
C VAL A 34 2.43 8.40 29.17
N ILE A 35 1.66 8.12 28.13
CA ILE A 35 0.37 7.43 28.25
C ILE A 35 0.56 6.03 28.86
N ALA A 36 1.52 5.27 28.36
CA ALA A 36 1.79 3.92 28.84
C ALA A 36 2.23 3.91 30.32
N ARG A 37 3.11 4.83 30.71
CA ARG A 37 3.54 4.99 32.12
C ARG A 37 2.37 5.36 33.02
N TYR A 38 1.54 6.30 32.59
CA TYR A 38 0.35 6.70 33.34
C TYR A 38 -0.60 5.52 33.57
N GLN A 39 -0.86 4.73 32.54
CA GLN A 39 -1.73 3.55 32.67
C GLN A 39 -1.13 2.46 33.56
N ARG A 40 0.20 2.29 33.55
CA ARG A 40 0.89 1.38 34.48
C ARG A 40 0.76 1.87 35.92
N MET A 41 0.91 3.18 36.18
CA MET A 41 0.72 3.77 37.51
C MET A 41 -0.72 3.60 38.01
N ARG A 42 -1.70 3.56 37.09
CA ARG A 42 -3.09 3.22 37.41
C ARG A 42 -3.34 1.73 37.67
N GLY A 43 -2.30 0.92 37.65
CA GLY A 43 -2.38 -0.51 37.94
C GLY A 43 -2.74 -1.42 36.76
N LYS A 44 -2.87 -0.89 35.54
CA LYS A 44 -3.17 -1.69 34.35
C LYS A 44 -2.00 -2.55 33.89
N HIS A 45 -2.32 -3.62 33.17
CA HIS A 45 -1.34 -4.43 32.46
C HIS A 45 -1.14 -3.84 31.05
N VAL A 46 -0.07 -3.08 30.88
CA VAL A 46 0.18 -2.32 29.65
C VAL A 46 1.10 -3.07 28.71
N LEU A 47 0.66 -3.31 27.47
CA LEU A 47 1.50 -3.71 26.34
C LEU A 47 1.84 -2.47 25.53
N GLN A 48 3.11 -2.12 25.49
CA GLN A 48 3.69 -1.06 24.65
C GLN A 48 4.81 -1.67 23.82
N PRO A 49 4.50 -2.22 22.62
CA PRO A 49 5.50 -2.86 21.78
C PRO A 49 6.40 -1.84 21.11
N MET A 50 7.63 -2.26 20.80
CA MET A 50 8.55 -1.59 19.88
C MET A 50 8.91 -2.54 18.75
N GLY A 51 9.03 -2.00 17.57
CA GLY A 51 9.47 -2.74 16.40
C GLY A 51 10.11 -1.85 15.35
N TRP A 52 10.58 -2.48 14.28
CA TRP A 52 11.27 -1.83 13.16
C TRP A 52 10.54 -2.22 11.89
N ASP A 53 10.02 -1.22 11.18
CA ASP A 53 9.47 -1.39 9.83
C ASP A 53 10.65 -1.42 8.85
N ALA A 54 11.17 -2.62 8.60
CA ALA A 54 12.52 -2.82 8.11
C ALA A 54 12.60 -3.30 6.65
N PHE A 55 11.47 -3.50 5.99
CA PHE A 55 11.41 -3.75 4.55
C PHE A 55 11.19 -2.46 3.77
N GLY A 56 11.50 -2.53 2.47
CA GLY A 56 11.10 -1.57 1.49
C GLY A 56 12.15 -0.55 1.09
N MET A 57 11.74 0.33 0.21
CA MET A 57 12.60 1.24 -0.54
C MET A 57 13.40 2.24 0.30
N PRO A 58 12.93 2.76 1.45
CA PRO A 58 13.75 3.68 2.24
C PRO A 58 15.09 3.11 2.67
N ALA A 59 15.09 1.84 3.14
CA ALA A 59 16.32 1.16 3.53
C ALA A 59 17.19 0.80 2.31
N GLU A 60 16.56 0.32 1.23
CA GLU A 60 17.26 -0.01 -0.03
C GLU A 60 17.93 1.22 -0.64
N ASN A 61 17.23 2.33 -0.76
CA ASN A 61 17.77 3.57 -1.30
C ASN A 61 18.94 4.12 -0.47
N ALA A 62 18.83 4.05 0.85
CA ALA A 62 19.91 4.47 1.74
C ALA A 62 21.15 3.56 1.58
N ALA A 63 20.94 2.26 1.44
CA ALA A 63 22.01 1.29 1.23
C ALA A 63 22.71 1.48 -0.14
N ILE A 64 21.95 1.68 -1.21
CA ILE A 64 22.46 1.97 -2.56
C ILE A 64 23.34 3.23 -2.54
N LYS A 65 22.83 4.34 -1.97
CA LYS A 65 23.58 5.61 -1.88
C LYS A 65 24.90 5.47 -1.12
N ARG A 66 25.00 4.50 -0.21
CA ARG A 66 26.19 4.26 0.61
C ARG A 66 27.05 3.10 0.12
N ASN A 67 26.61 2.41 -0.94
CA ASN A 67 27.27 1.22 -1.50
C ASN A 67 27.52 0.12 -0.47
N ILE A 68 26.51 -0.18 0.34
CA ILE A 68 26.54 -1.25 1.35
C ILE A 68 25.32 -2.17 1.19
N PRO A 69 25.41 -3.46 1.57
CA PRO A 69 24.26 -4.35 1.51
C PRO A 69 23.09 -3.85 2.38
N PRO A 70 21.83 -3.88 1.87
CA PRO A 70 20.65 -3.41 2.60
C PRO A 70 20.49 -4.04 4.00
N ALA A 71 20.70 -5.35 4.13
CA ALA A 71 20.60 -6.04 5.40
C ALA A 71 21.59 -5.47 6.44
N LYS A 72 22.85 -5.31 6.06
CA LYS A 72 23.88 -4.74 6.94
C LYS A 72 23.48 -3.34 7.40
N TRP A 73 23.14 -2.47 6.47
CA TRP A 73 22.69 -1.10 6.75
C TRP A 73 21.49 -1.08 7.70
N THR A 74 20.50 -1.92 7.43
CA THR A 74 19.26 -1.98 8.23
C THR A 74 19.53 -2.39 9.67
N TYR A 75 20.27 -3.47 9.89
CA TYR A 75 20.55 -3.95 11.26
C TYR A 75 21.48 -2.99 12.03
N GLU A 76 22.48 -2.39 11.39
CA GLU A 76 23.31 -1.36 12.02
C GLU A 76 22.49 -0.15 12.48
N ASN A 77 21.52 0.30 11.68
CA ASN A 77 20.62 1.38 12.07
C ASN A 77 19.66 0.97 13.20
N ILE A 78 19.13 -0.24 13.18
CA ILE A 78 18.30 -0.76 14.27
C ILE A 78 19.07 -0.69 15.58
N ASP A 79 20.29 -1.18 15.61
CA ASP A 79 21.12 -1.16 16.83
C ASP A 79 21.40 0.25 17.31
N TYR A 80 21.71 1.15 16.38
CA TYR A 80 21.97 2.54 16.70
C TYR A 80 20.73 3.26 17.26
N MET A 81 19.59 3.15 16.56
CA MET A 81 18.32 3.76 16.98
C MET A 81 17.80 3.18 18.29
N ARG A 82 17.96 1.86 18.51
CA ARG A 82 17.65 1.21 19.80
C ARG A 82 18.46 1.82 20.93
N GLY A 83 19.74 2.06 20.71
CA GLY A 83 20.62 2.76 21.66
C GLY A 83 20.12 4.17 21.96
N GLN A 84 19.66 4.91 20.95
CA GLN A 84 19.10 6.25 21.14
C GLN A 84 17.79 6.21 21.96
N LEU A 85 16.84 5.28 21.63
CA LEU A 85 15.59 5.13 22.37
C LEU A 85 15.80 4.73 23.83
N LYS A 86 16.77 3.86 24.10
CA LYS A 86 17.15 3.49 25.47
C LYS A 86 17.72 4.67 26.26
N ARG A 87 18.53 5.53 25.63
CA ARG A 87 19.04 6.75 26.28
C ARG A 87 17.94 7.78 26.59
N LEU A 88 16.88 7.83 25.79
CA LEU A 88 15.67 8.64 26.05
C LEU A 88 14.83 8.07 27.21
N GLY A 89 15.14 6.87 27.69
CA GLY A 89 14.50 6.27 28.85
C GLY A 89 13.08 5.75 28.61
N TYR A 90 12.69 5.49 27.36
CA TYR A 90 11.37 4.95 27.06
C TYR A 90 11.18 3.54 27.64
N ALA A 91 9.99 3.29 28.20
CA ALA A 91 9.66 2.08 28.94
C ALA A 91 9.07 0.98 28.05
N TYR A 92 9.68 0.76 26.89
CA TYR A 92 9.31 -0.37 26.02
C TYR A 92 9.74 -1.70 26.63
N ASP A 93 8.97 -2.75 26.33
CA ASP A 93 9.38 -4.13 26.60
C ASP A 93 10.31 -4.63 25.50
N TRP A 94 11.61 -4.40 25.70
CA TRP A 94 12.65 -4.78 24.73
C TRP A 94 12.77 -6.29 24.49
N ASN A 95 12.18 -7.13 25.36
CA ASN A 95 12.12 -8.57 25.13
C ASN A 95 11.06 -8.96 24.09
N ARG A 96 10.17 -8.03 23.77
CA ARG A 96 9.12 -8.17 22.74
C ARG A 96 9.37 -7.30 21.51
N GLU A 97 10.61 -6.86 21.33
CA GLU A 97 11.03 -6.15 20.13
C GLU A 97 10.87 -7.04 18.90
N ILE A 98 10.36 -6.48 17.82
CA ILE A 98 10.16 -7.16 16.55
C ILE A 98 10.84 -6.41 15.40
N THR A 99 11.23 -7.16 14.37
CA THR A 99 11.83 -6.61 13.15
C THR A 99 11.12 -7.24 11.95
N THR A 100 10.45 -6.44 11.13
CA THR A 100 9.58 -6.96 10.07
C THR A 100 10.35 -7.73 8.99
N CYS A 101 11.64 -7.44 8.78
CA CYS A 101 12.50 -8.20 7.86
C CYS A 101 13.13 -9.46 8.46
N ASP A 102 12.83 -9.78 9.72
CA ASP A 102 13.30 -11.04 10.32
C ASP A 102 12.43 -12.22 9.86
N PRO A 103 13.04 -13.37 9.49
CA PRO A 103 12.29 -14.57 9.08
C PRO A 103 11.24 -15.03 10.10
N ASN A 104 11.50 -14.85 11.40
CA ASN A 104 10.52 -15.18 12.43
C ASN A 104 9.29 -14.30 12.42
N TYR A 105 9.40 -13.10 11.85
CA TYR A 105 8.26 -12.21 11.65
C TYR A 105 7.57 -12.49 10.30
N TYR A 106 8.25 -12.37 9.17
CA TYR A 106 7.61 -12.42 7.86
C TYR A 106 7.07 -13.80 7.46
N LYS A 107 7.49 -14.90 8.13
CA LYS A 107 6.85 -16.20 7.96
C LYS A 107 5.33 -16.16 8.21
N TRP A 108 4.88 -15.27 9.11
CA TRP A 108 3.46 -15.10 9.41
C TRP A 108 2.75 -14.30 8.33
N GLU A 109 3.42 -13.35 7.69
CA GLU A 109 2.91 -12.65 6.51
C GLU A 109 2.76 -13.62 5.33
N GLN A 110 3.76 -14.48 5.11
CA GLN A 110 3.68 -15.55 4.10
C GLN A 110 2.54 -16.54 4.40
N TRP A 111 2.36 -16.90 5.66
CA TRP A 111 1.23 -17.74 6.08
C TRP A 111 -0.11 -17.06 5.80
N LEU A 112 -0.25 -15.78 6.13
CA LEU A 112 -1.46 -15.00 5.84
C LEU A 112 -1.73 -14.95 4.34
N PHE A 113 -0.71 -14.69 3.52
CA PHE A 113 -0.83 -14.69 2.07
C PHE A 113 -1.37 -16.03 1.55
N ILE A 114 -0.85 -17.15 2.04
CA ILE A 114 -1.33 -18.49 1.66
C ILE A 114 -2.81 -18.66 2.03
N ARG A 115 -3.22 -18.22 3.22
CA ARG A 115 -4.64 -18.29 3.63
C ARG A 115 -5.55 -17.42 2.77
N LEU A 116 -5.10 -16.25 2.37
CA LEU A 116 -5.84 -15.39 1.44
C LEU A 116 -5.94 -16.01 0.05
N PHE A 117 -4.86 -16.67 -0.41
CA PHE A 117 -4.87 -17.41 -1.67
C PHE A 117 -5.86 -18.59 -1.64
N GLU A 118 -5.82 -19.41 -0.58
CA GLU A 118 -6.77 -20.52 -0.38
C GLU A 118 -8.23 -20.06 -0.36
N LYS A 119 -8.50 -18.85 0.15
CA LYS A 119 -9.83 -18.23 0.13
C LYS A 119 -10.19 -17.58 -1.21
N GLY A 120 -9.32 -17.64 -2.21
CA GLY A 120 -9.53 -17.02 -3.51
C GLY A 120 -9.49 -15.49 -3.49
N MET A 121 -8.97 -14.89 -2.43
CA MET A 121 -8.80 -13.43 -2.29
C MET A 121 -7.56 -12.92 -3.02
N VAL A 122 -6.61 -13.80 -3.30
CA VAL A 122 -5.39 -13.51 -4.06
C VAL A 122 -5.37 -14.39 -5.30
N TYR A 123 -5.02 -13.81 -6.42
CA TYR A 123 -4.92 -14.50 -7.71
C TYR A 123 -3.77 -13.95 -8.54
N ARG A 124 -3.38 -14.69 -9.57
CA ARG A 124 -2.30 -14.32 -10.47
C ARG A 124 -2.82 -14.14 -11.88
N LYS A 125 -2.46 -13.06 -12.53
CA LYS A 125 -2.74 -12.82 -13.95
C LYS A 125 -1.63 -12.03 -14.61
N ASN A 126 -1.55 -12.06 -15.91
CA ASN A 126 -0.72 -11.14 -16.67
C ASN A 126 -1.31 -9.74 -16.60
N SER A 127 -0.47 -8.75 -16.44
CA SER A 127 -0.86 -7.34 -16.42
C SER A 127 0.25 -6.48 -17.01
N ILE A 128 -0.17 -5.42 -17.67
CA ILE A 128 0.75 -4.38 -18.15
C ILE A 128 1.19 -3.53 -16.95
N VAL A 129 2.50 -3.43 -16.77
CA VAL A 129 3.12 -2.67 -15.68
C VAL A 129 4.09 -1.63 -16.21
N ASN A 130 4.40 -0.64 -15.39
CA ASN A 130 5.50 0.27 -15.65
C ASN A 130 6.80 -0.43 -15.27
N TRP A 131 7.63 -0.76 -16.25
CA TRP A 131 8.89 -1.45 -16.06
C TRP A 131 10.06 -0.49 -16.18
N ASP A 132 10.92 -0.47 -15.17
CA ASP A 132 12.20 0.24 -15.22
C ASP A 132 13.28 -0.72 -15.70
N PRO A 133 13.86 -0.50 -16.91
CA PRO A 133 14.85 -1.42 -17.48
C PRO A 133 16.22 -1.34 -16.79
N VAL A 134 16.52 -0.23 -16.11
CA VAL A 134 17.80 -0.03 -15.39
C VAL A 134 17.73 -0.63 -14.00
N ASP A 135 16.69 -0.31 -13.24
CA ASP A 135 16.47 -0.86 -11.91
C ASP A 135 15.90 -2.28 -11.94
N GLN A 136 15.48 -2.77 -13.13
CA GLN A 136 14.87 -4.09 -13.34
C GLN A 136 13.71 -4.38 -12.38
N THR A 137 12.84 -3.40 -12.21
CA THR A 137 11.73 -3.46 -11.27
C THR A 137 10.45 -2.86 -11.84
N VAL A 138 9.32 -3.25 -11.23
CA VAL A 138 8.01 -2.65 -11.51
C VAL A 138 7.86 -1.38 -10.68
N LEU A 139 7.37 -0.31 -11.32
CA LEU A 139 7.10 0.97 -10.68
C LEU A 139 5.60 1.20 -10.52
N ALA A 140 5.19 1.69 -9.36
CA ALA A 140 3.86 2.26 -9.17
C ALA A 140 3.72 3.55 -10.00
N ASN A 141 2.48 3.97 -10.28
CA ASN A 141 2.25 5.18 -11.08
C ASN A 141 2.91 6.43 -10.48
N GLU A 142 2.92 6.54 -9.14
CA GLU A 142 3.52 7.65 -8.40
C GLU A 142 5.07 7.67 -8.49
N GLN A 143 5.66 6.58 -8.95
CA GLN A 143 7.10 6.42 -9.14
C GLN A 143 7.54 6.70 -10.59
N VAL A 144 6.59 7.04 -11.45
CA VAL A 144 6.85 7.45 -12.84
C VAL A 144 6.65 8.96 -12.94
N ILE A 145 7.73 9.69 -13.21
CA ILE A 145 7.75 11.14 -13.31
C ILE A 145 8.15 11.47 -14.78
N ASP A 146 7.27 12.16 -15.49
CA ASP A 146 7.46 12.52 -16.89
C ASP A 146 7.87 11.34 -17.79
N GLY A 147 7.25 10.16 -17.55
CA GLY A 147 7.55 8.93 -18.29
C GLY A 147 8.87 8.25 -17.91
N ARG A 148 9.50 8.68 -16.82
CA ARG A 148 10.79 8.16 -16.35
C ARG A 148 10.68 7.60 -14.94
N GLY A 149 11.53 6.62 -14.64
CA GLY A 149 11.67 6.06 -13.30
C GLY A 149 12.24 7.10 -12.33
N TRP A 150 11.55 7.31 -11.24
CA TRP A 150 11.88 8.33 -10.20
C TRP A 150 13.29 8.20 -9.61
N ARG A 151 13.90 7.03 -9.71
CA ARG A 151 15.21 6.70 -9.15
C ARG A 151 16.29 6.60 -10.22
N SER A 152 16.02 5.87 -11.29
CA SER A 152 16.99 5.58 -12.36
C SER A 152 17.06 6.68 -13.42
N ASP A 153 16.00 7.51 -13.53
CA ASP A 153 15.77 8.43 -14.66
C ASP A 153 15.68 7.73 -16.04
N ALA A 154 15.55 6.41 -16.04
CA ALA A 154 15.35 5.65 -17.27
C ALA A 154 13.94 5.85 -17.81
N VAL A 155 13.78 5.81 -19.14
CA VAL A 155 12.45 5.79 -19.76
C VAL A 155 11.75 4.50 -19.36
N VAL A 156 10.54 4.65 -18.83
CA VAL A 156 9.74 3.52 -18.38
C VAL A 156 9.12 2.80 -19.57
N GLU A 157 9.19 1.48 -19.55
CA GLU A 157 8.60 0.61 -20.57
C GLU A 157 7.26 0.04 -20.09
N ARG A 158 6.31 -0.09 -21.00
CA ARG A 158 5.07 -0.84 -20.73
C ARG A 158 5.33 -2.32 -21.01
N LYS A 159 5.34 -3.15 -19.98
CA LYS A 159 5.68 -4.57 -20.06
C LYS A 159 4.60 -5.43 -19.47
N GLU A 160 4.19 -6.46 -20.21
CA GLU A 160 3.25 -7.45 -19.71
C GLU A 160 4.02 -8.53 -18.94
N ILE A 161 3.71 -8.66 -17.65
CA ILE A 161 4.30 -9.69 -16.78
C ILE A 161 3.25 -10.32 -15.86
N PRO A 162 3.47 -11.57 -15.41
CA PRO A 162 2.58 -12.18 -14.43
C PRO A 162 2.72 -11.50 -13.06
N GLN A 163 1.60 -11.02 -12.54
CA GLN A 163 1.50 -10.30 -11.26
C GLN A 163 0.49 -10.96 -10.32
N TRP A 164 0.73 -10.78 -9.02
CA TRP A 164 -0.23 -11.10 -7.98
C TRP A 164 -1.19 -9.93 -7.76
N PHE A 165 -2.46 -10.27 -7.60
CA PHE A 165 -3.53 -9.31 -7.33
C PHE A 165 -4.33 -9.75 -6.11
N MET A 166 -4.78 -8.78 -5.33
CA MET A 166 -5.78 -8.98 -4.29
C MET A 166 -7.14 -8.47 -4.77
N LYS A 167 -8.20 -9.20 -4.46
CA LYS A 167 -9.58 -8.78 -4.75
C LYS A 167 -10.04 -7.71 -3.75
N ILE A 168 -9.41 -6.54 -3.78
CA ILE A 168 -9.66 -5.46 -2.81
C ILE A 168 -11.10 -4.95 -2.82
N THR A 169 -11.83 -5.13 -3.92
CA THR A 169 -13.23 -4.70 -4.06
C THR A 169 -14.23 -5.74 -3.55
N ALA A 170 -13.79 -6.95 -3.17
CA ALA A 170 -14.69 -8.02 -2.73
C ALA A 170 -15.46 -7.68 -1.45
N TYR A 171 -14.94 -6.76 -0.64
CA TYR A 171 -15.56 -6.28 0.60
C TYR A 171 -15.96 -4.79 0.54
N ALA A 172 -16.00 -4.19 -0.65
CA ALA A 172 -16.22 -2.75 -0.78
C ALA A 172 -17.57 -2.31 -0.22
N ASP A 173 -18.64 -3.03 -0.52
CA ASP A 173 -19.98 -2.73 -0.01
C ASP A 173 -20.06 -2.92 1.51
N GLU A 174 -19.56 -4.05 2.04
CA GLU A 174 -19.49 -4.32 3.48
C GLU A 174 -18.68 -3.24 4.23
N LEU A 175 -17.52 -2.86 3.71
CA LEU A 175 -16.71 -1.80 4.28
C LEU A 175 -17.42 -0.44 4.28
N LEU A 176 -18.20 -0.15 3.25
CA LEU A 176 -18.98 1.08 3.16
C LEU A 176 -20.11 1.12 4.19
N GLU A 177 -20.84 0.01 4.33
CA GLU A 177 -21.93 -0.13 5.29
C GLU A 177 -21.41 -0.09 6.74
N ASP A 178 -20.31 -0.78 7.03
CA ASP A 178 -19.73 -0.84 8.37
C ASP A 178 -19.13 0.49 8.86
N LEU A 179 -18.92 1.48 7.99
CA LEU A 179 -18.52 2.82 8.43
C LEU A 179 -19.53 3.42 9.42
N ASP A 180 -20.80 3.06 9.33
CA ASP A 180 -21.84 3.57 10.24
C ASP A 180 -21.70 2.97 11.65
N ASN A 181 -21.17 1.76 11.75
CA ASN A 181 -20.93 1.04 13.00
C ASN A 181 -19.65 1.51 13.74
N LEU A 182 -18.81 2.35 13.13
CA LEU A 182 -17.58 2.86 13.73
C LEU A 182 -17.82 4.13 14.56
N GLU A 183 -18.53 4.01 15.69
CA GLU A 183 -18.93 5.14 16.54
C GLU A 183 -17.74 6.00 17.02
N GLY A 184 -16.60 5.37 17.31
CA GLY A 184 -15.38 6.06 17.78
C GLY A 184 -14.59 6.80 16.68
N TRP A 185 -15.00 6.72 15.42
CA TRP A 185 -14.29 7.37 14.32
C TRP A 185 -14.81 8.79 14.07
N PRO A 186 -13.90 9.78 13.83
CA PRO A 186 -14.30 11.13 13.44
C PRO A 186 -15.12 11.14 12.14
N THR A 187 -16.14 11.97 12.08
CA THR A 187 -17.01 12.08 10.88
C THR A 187 -16.22 12.40 9.61
N SER A 188 -15.21 13.28 9.70
CA SER A 188 -14.35 13.62 8.57
C SER A 188 -13.63 12.39 7.99
N VAL A 189 -13.16 11.48 8.86
CA VAL A 189 -12.50 10.25 8.44
C VAL A 189 -13.50 9.31 7.75
N LYS A 190 -14.70 9.13 8.32
CA LYS A 190 -15.77 8.34 7.68
C LYS A 190 -16.12 8.89 6.30
N THR A 191 -16.23 10.21 6.16
CA THR A 191 -16.50 10.86 4.87
C THR A 191 -15.38 10.60 3.87
N MET A 192 -14.12 10.69 4.29
CA MET A 192 -12.98 10.39 3.41
C MET A 192 -13.02 8.93 2.93
N GLN A 193 -13.34 7.98 3.81
CA GLN A 193 -13.46 6.56 3.45
C GLN A 193 -14.62 6.31 2.48
N ARG A 194 -15.80 6.91 2.70
CA ARG A 194 -16.93 6.82 1.76
C ARG A 194 -16.55 7.34 0.37
N ASN A 195 -15.92 8.49 0.32
CA ASN A 195 -15.49 9.09 -0.95
C ASN A 195 -14.41 8.24 -1.65
N TRP A 196 -13.52 7.61 -0.90
CA TRP A 196 -12.50 6.73 -1.44
C TRP A 196 -13.08 5.44 -2.03
N ILE A 197 -14.00 4.78 -1.31
CA ILE A 197 -14.69 3.58 -1.80
C ILE A 197 -15.54 3.93 -3.02
N GLY A 198 -16.25 5.04 -3.00
CA GLY A 198 -16.86 5.67 -4.16
C GLY A 198 -17.82 4.78 -4.92
N ARG A 199 -18.84 4.17 -4.23
CA ARG A 199 -19.84 3.36 -4.90
C ARG A 199 -20.52 4.17 -6.00
N SER A 200 -20.53 3.64 -7.21
CA SER A 200 -21.23 4.19 -8.37
C SER A 200 -22.04 3.10 -9.07
N GLU A 201 -23.16 3.51 -9.66
CA GLU A 201 -24.01 2.62 -10.47
C GLU A 201 -24.07 3.15 -11.90
N GLY A 202 -24.06 2.24 -12.86
CA GLY A 202 -24.11 2.58 -14.27
C GLY A 202 -24.63 1.42 -15.11
N ILE A 203 -24.66 1.61 -16.39
CA ILE A 203 -25.08 0.58 -17.34
C ILE A 203 -23.97 0.28 -18.34
N GLU A 204 -23.93 -0.98 -18.75
CA GLU A 204 -23.15 -1.42 -19.90
C GLU A 204 -24.03 -1.44 -21.13
N LEU A 205 -23.52 -0.97 -22.23
CA LEU A 205 -24.19 -1.00 -23.52
C LEU A 205 -23.18 -1.15 -24.65
N SER A 206 -23.66 -1.65 -25.78
CA SER A 206 -22.80 -1.89 -26.94
C SER A 206 -23.28 -1.12 -28.15
N PHE A 207 -22.33 -0.61 -28.93
CA PHE A 207 -22.57 0.01 -30.23
C PHE A 207 -22.11 -0.92 -31.35
N ASP A 208 -22.89 -0.99 -32.40
CA ASP A 208 -22.50 -1.71 -33.61
C ASP A 208 -21.42 -0.93 -34.37
N ILE A 209 -20.38 -1.64 -34.83
CA ILE A 209 -19.33 -1.03 -35.65
C ILE A 209 -19.69 -1.26 -37.11
N TYR A 210 -19.85 -0.15 -37.86
CA TYR A 210 -20.18 -0.22 -39.29
C TYR A 210 -19.14 -1.05 -40.06
N GLY A 211 -19.62 -2.05 -40.83
CA GLY A 211 -18.75 -2.92 -41.62
C GLY A 211 -18.04 -4.03 -40.81
N SER A 212 -18.37 -4.24 -39.56
CA SER A 212 -17.82 -5.29 -38.70
C SER A 212 -18.92 -6.04 -37.95
N SER A 213 -18.65 -7.31 -37.62
CA SER A 213 -19.50 -8.09 -36.68
C SER A 213 -19.15 -7.81 -35.23
N SER A 214 -18.07 -7.07 -34.97
CA SER A 214 -17.64 -6.68 -33.62
C SER A 214 -18.49 -5.55 -33.07
N LYS A 215 -18.57 -5.45 -31.75
CA LYS A 215 -19.26 -4.38 -31.04
C LYS A 215 -18.27 -3.59 -30.20
N LEU A 216 -18.57 -2.32 -30.01
CA LEU A 216 -17.87 -1.48 -29.07
C LEU A 216 -18.67 -1.42 -27.77
N GLU A 217 -18.16 -2.03 -26.74
CA GLU A 217 -18.78 -2.03 -25.41
C GLU A 217 -18.33 -0.82 -24.62
N ILE A 218 -19.29 -0.15 -23.97
CA ILE A 218 -19.03 0.98 -23.09
C ILE A 218 -19.76 0.80 -21.76
N TYR A 219 -19.21 1.41 -20.72
CA TYR A 219 -19.88 1.60 -19.44
C TYR A 219 -20.11 3.10 -19.20
N THR A 220 -21.30 3.46 -18.72
CA THR A 220 -21.60 4.84 -18.36
C THR A 220 -22.41 4.94 -17.07
N THR A 221 -22.08 5.90 -16.23
CA THR A 221 -22.90 6.31 -15.08
C THR A 221 -23.95 7.35 -15.44
N ARG A 222 -23.96 7.84 -16.68
CA ARG A 222 -24.85 8.88 -17.18
C ARG A 222 -25.60 8.42 -18.45
N PRO A 223 -26.45 7.38 -18.35
CA PRO A 223 -27.22 6.89 -19.50
C PRO A 223 -28.19 7.92 -20.05
N ASP A 224 -28.62 8.87 -19.22
CA ASP A 224 -29.49 10.00 -19.56
C ASP A 224 -28.86 10.92 -20.62
N THR A 225 -27.56 10.98 -20.76
CA THR A 225 -26.84 11.83 -21.72
C THR A 225 -26.49 11.11 -23.04
N LEU A 226 -26.83 9.84 -23.17
CA LEU A 226 -26.43 9.02 -24.31
C LEU A 226 -26.93 9.59 -25.66
N MET A 227 -28.12 10.17 -25.69
CA MET A 227 -28.70 10.74 -26.90
C MET A 227 -27.95 11.97 -27.42
N GLY A 228 -27.09 12.57 -26.60
CA GLY A 228 -26.22 13.68 -26.98
C GLY A 228 -24.82 13.23 -27.47
N ALA A 229 -24.52 11.93 -27.47
CA ALA A 229 -23.22 11.42 -27.92
C ALA A 229 -23.08 11.56 -29.44
N THR A 230 -22.06 12.30 -29.87
CA THR A 230 -21.74 12.54 -31.29
C THR A 230 -20.45 11.90 -31.75
N TYR A 231 -19.62 11.43 -30.82
CA TYR A 231 -18.39 10.69 -31.08
C TYR A 231 -18.06 9.78 -29.92
N MET A 232 -17.17 8.83 -30.15
CA MET A 232 -16.59 7.97 -29.12
C MET A 232 -15.08 7.99 -29.21
N ALA A 233 -14.42 7.99 -28.05
CA ALA A 233 -12.98 7.87 -27.94
C ALA A 233 -12.64 6.52 -27.31
N VAL A 234 -11.56 5.92 -27.78
CA VAL A 234 -10.99 4.69 -27.21
C VAL A 234 -9.56 4.93 -26.75
N ALA A 235 -9.11 4.15 -25.78
CA ALA A 235 -7.71 4.22 -25.33
C ALA A 235 -6.75 3.78 -26.45
N PRO A 236 -5.53 4.28 -26.48
CA PRO A 236 -4.52 3.87 -27.48
C PRO A 236 -4.28 2.37 -27.53
N GLU A 237 -4.42 1.68 -26.39
CA GLU A 237 -4.25 0.24 -26.25
C GLU A 237 -5.50 -0.57 -26.66
N HIS A 238 -6.59 0.10 -26.99
CA HIS A 238 -7.81 -0.59 -27.41
C HIS A 238 -7.60 -1.33 -28.74
N PRO A 239 -8.15 -2.54 -28.92
CA PRO A 239 -7.96 -3.32 -30.16
C PRO A 239 -8.26 -2.55 -31.45
N LEU A 240 -9.30 -1.70 -31.48
CA LEU A 240 -9.64 -0.88 -32.63
C LEU A 240 -8.55 0.18 -32.94
N ALA A 241 -7.96 0.78 -31.92
CA ALA A 241 -6.87 1.74 -32.10
C ALA A 241 -5.61 1.05 -32.63
N LEU A 242 -5.27 -0.11 -32.04
CA LEU A 242 -4.15 -0.94 -32.49
C LEU A 242 -4.31 -1.47 -33.92
N GLU A 243 -5.53 -1.76 -34.34
CA GLU A 243 -5.82 -2.17 -35.72
C GLU A 243 -5.69 -0.99 -36.69
N ALA A 244 -6.22 0.17 -36.33
CA ALA A 244 -6.12 1.39 -37.13
C ALA A 244 -4.65 1.84 -37.30
N SER A 245 -3.83 1.74 -36.25
CA SER A 245 -2.42 2.13 -36.27
C SER A 245 -1.55 1.29 -37.23
N LYS A 246 -1.98 0.07 -37.57
CA LYS A 246 -1.28 -0.76 -38.56
C LYS A 246 -1.38 -0.17 -39.96
N ASN A 247 -2.40 0.62 -40.24
CA ASN A 247 -2.71 1.18 -41.54
C ASN A 247 -2.34 2.68 -41.67
N ASP A 248 -2.11 3.35 -40.54
CA ASP A 248 -1.74 4.76 -40.47
C ASP A 248 -0.72 5.00 -39.34
N THR A 249 0.50 5.38 -39.71
CA THR A 249 1.61 5.63 -38.76
C THR A 249 1.44 6.94 -37.94
N LYS A 250 0.36 7.71 -38.18
CA LYS A 250 0.06 8.92 -37.42
C LYS A 250 -0.92 8.66 -36.26
N ILE A 251 -1.43 7.45 -36.16
CA ILE A 251 -2.24 6.94 -35.07
C ILE A 251 -1.34 6.07 -34.17
#